data_1eb1e411b20f077ce631ec0646a856ee
#
_entry.id   1eb1e411b20f077ce631ec0646a856ee
#
_cell.length_a   1.000
_cell.length_b   1.000
_cell.length_c   1.000
_cell.angle_alpha   90.00
_cell.angle_beta   90.00
_cell.angle_gamma   90.00
#
_symmetry.space_group_name_H-M   'P 1'
#
loop_
_entity.id
_entity.type
_entity.pdbx_description
1 polymer ?
#
loop_
_entity_poly.entity_id
_entity_poly.type
_entity_poly.pdbx_seq_one_letter_code
_entity_poly.pdbx_strand_id
1 'polypeptide(L)'
;MQTKEYDNENDNSNVIYSKYGTFKFLFMGDAGIEKDILEKYNISDVYVLKVGHHGSITSSTKTFINYIKPKFSIISVGKKNRFGHPNKEVLNNLDNSKIYRTDEDGSVMFKIKNNKLKKVTCSP
;
A
#
# COMPACT_ATOMS: atom_id res chain seq x y z
N MET A 1 3.90 -14.71 -2.81
CA MET A 1 5.03 -13.87 -3.27
C MET A 1 6.31 -14.05 -2.47
N GLN A 2 6.22 -14.29 -1.20
CA GLN A 2 7.39 -14.46 -0.34
C GLN A 2 8.04 -15.82 -0.54
N THR A 3 9.30 -15.81 -0.94
CA THR A 3 10.10 -17.04 -1.18
C THR A 3 11.41 -17.05 -0.38
N LYS A 4 11.65 -16.01 0.43
CA LYS A 4 12.85 -15.80 1.22
C LYS A 4 12.46 -15.51 2.66
N GLU A 5 13.15 -16.10 3.60
CA GLU A 5 13.03 -15.77 5.02
C GLU A 5 13.94 -14.58 5.34
N TYR A 6 13.43 -13.64 6.13
CA TYR A 6 14.13 -12.42 6.53
C TYR A 6 14.35 -12.40 8.03
N ASP A 7 15.42 -11.75 8.46
CA ASP A 7 15.77 -11.61 9.88
C ASP A 7 14.76 -10.72 10.64
N ASN A 8 14.15 -9.75 9.93
CA ASN A 8 13.08 -8.92 10.48
C ASN A 8 11.73 -9.63 10.31
N GLU A 9 11.04 -9.88 11.40
CA GLU A 9 9.72 -10.54 11.40
C GLU A 9 8.69 -9.84 10.52
N ASN A 10 8.69 -8.51 10.45
CA ASN A 10 7.77 -7.76 9.59
C ASN A 10 8.01 -8.05 8.11
N ASP A 11 9.26 -8.28 7.71
CA ASP A 11 9.61 -8.58 6.33
C ASP A 11 9.20 -10.00 5.91
N ASN A 12 8.85 -10.86 6.87
CA ASN A 12 8.22 -12.16 6.65
C ASN A 12 6.70 -12.07 6.47
N SER A 13 6.13 -10.87 6.47
CA SER A 13 4.72 -10.66 6.15
C SER A 13 4.40 -11.03 4.71
N ASN A 14 3.19 -11.51 4.48
CA ASN A 14 2.73 -11.84 3.14
C ASN A 14 2.50 -10.57 2.31
N VAL A 15 3.18 -10.50 1.18
CA VAL A 15 2.89 -9.50 0.14
C VAL A 15 2.03 -10.15 -0.93
N ILE A 16 0.88 -9.53 -1.22
CA ILE A 16 -0.10 -10.06 -2.16
C ILE A 16 -0.22 -9.11 -3.35
N TYR A 17 0.05 -9.63 -4.54
CA TYR A 17 -0.26 -8.96 -5.80
C TYR A 17 -1.45 -9.64 -6.46
N SER A 18 -2.45 -8.87 -6.81
CA SER A 18 -3.66 -9.38 -7.45
C SER A 18 -4.02 -8.51 -8.66
N LYS A 19 -4.54 -9.15 -9.69
CA LYS A 19 -5.02 -8.47 -10.89
C LYS A 19 -6.45 -8.90 -11.20
N TYR A 20 -7.33 -7.93 -11.39
CA TYR A 20 -8.70 -8.16 -11.84
C TYR A 20 -8.99 -7.25 -13.05
N GLY A 21 -9.13 -7.84 -14.22
CA GLY A 21 -9.20 -7.09 -15.46
C GLY A 21 -7.94 -6.24 -15.66
N THR A 22 -8.09 -4.94 -15.83
CA THR A 22 -6.98 -3.98 -15.93
C THR A 22 -6.52 -3.43 -14.58
N PHE A 23 -7.25 -3.72 -13.50
CA PHE A 23 -6.95 -3.21 -12.17
C PHE A 23 -5.94 -4.11 -11.44
N LYS A 24 -4.88 -3.49 -10.95
CA LYS A 24 -3.79 -4.14 -10.23
C LYS A 24 -3.80 -3.70 -8.77
N PHE A 25 -3.76 -4.64 -7.86
CA PHE A 25 -3.79 -4.42 -6.42
C PHE A 25 -2.51 -4.96 -5.80
N LEU A 26 -1.90 -4.19 -4.92
CA LEU A 26 -0.72 -4.60 -4.17
C LEU A 26 -0.95 -4.37 -2.67
N PHE A 27 -0.84 -5.45 -1.88
CA PHE A 27 -0.98 -5.43 -0.43
C PHE A 27 0.37 -5.77 0.19
N MET A 28 0.96 -4.81 0.89
CA MET A 28 2.33 -4.94 1.43
C MET A 28 2.39 -5.61 2.80
N GLY A 29 1.26 -5.74 3.51
CA GLY A 29 1.31 -6.17 4.91
C GLY A 29 2.15 -5.22 5.74
N ASP A 30 3.03 -5.75 6.58
CA ASP A 30 4.00 -4.98 7.36
C ASP A 30 5.43 -5.08 6.78
N ALA A 31 5.55 -5.62 5.58
CA ALA A 31 6.83 -5.83 4.93
C ALA A 31 7.49 -4.54 4.44
N GLY A 32 8.81 -4.46 4.65
CA GLY A 32 9.70 -3.44 4.08
C GLY A 32 10.58 -3.97 2.94
N ILE A 33 10.20 -5.09 2.31
CA ILE A 33 10.98 -5.80 1.28
C ILE A 33 10.86 -5.17 -0.12
N GLU A 34 10.68 -3.89 -0.20
CA GLU A 34 10.43 -3.17 -1.45
C GLU A 34 11.52 -3.38 -2.50
N LYS A 35 12.79 -3.41 -2.06
CA LYS A 35 13.93 -3.67 -2.94
C LYS A 35 13.82 -5.04 -3.62
N ASP A 36 13.48 -6.08 -2.86
CA ASP A 36 13.32 -7.42 -3.41
C ASP A 36 12.16 -7.48 -4.41
N ILE A 37 11.09 -6.73 -4.17
CA ILE A 37 9.96 -6.62 -5.11
C ILE A 37 10.41 -5.96 -6.42
N LEU A 38 11.15 -4.85 -6.34
CA LEU A 38 11.67 -4.15 -7.52
C LEU A 38 12.60 -5.01 -8.36
N GLU A 39 13.46 -5.80 -7.71
CA GLU A 39 14.45 -6.63 -8.39
C GLU A 39 13.89 -7.91 -9.01
N LYS A 40 12.86 -8.49 -8.40
CA LYS A 40 12.36 -9.82 -8.77
C LYS A 40 11.05 -9.82 -9.56
N TYR A 41 10.25 -8.77 -9.40
CA TYR A 41 8.91 -8.74 -9.96
C TYR A 41 8.69 -7.48 -10.79
N ASN A 42 8.15 -7.66 -11.99
CA ASN A 42 7.76 -6.54 -12.85
C ASN A 42 6.35 -6.06 -12.49
N ILE A 43 6.24 -5.32 -11.39
CA ILE A 43 4.98 -4.76 -10.90
C ILE A 43 5.02 -3.24 -11.10
N SER A 44 4.22 -2.74 -12.02
CA SER A 44 4.09 -1.30 -12.30
C SER A 44 2.63 -0.92 -12.53
N ASP A 45 2.34 0.36 -12.49
CA ASP A 45 0.99 0.90 -12.70
C ASP A 45 -0.05 0.24 -11.78
N VAL A 46 0.28 0.15 -10.50
CA VAL A 46 -0.61 -0.37 -9.47
C VAL A 46 -1.81 0.56 -9.33
N TYR A 47 -3.02 0.01 -9.41
CA TYR A 47 -4.22 0.82 -9.26
C TYR A 47 -4.49 1.16 -7.79
N VAL A 48 -4.41 0.16 -6.92
CA VAL A 48 -4.59 0.32 -5.47
C VAL A 48 -3.41 -0.30 -4.72
N LEU A 49 -2.74 0.52 -3.94
CA LEU A 49 -1.70 0.10 -2.99
C LEU A 49 -2.25 0.11 -1.57
N LYS A 50 -2.24 -1.03 -0.89
CA LYS A 50 -2.31 -1.05 0.58
C LYS A 50 -0.90 -0.81 1.12
N VAL A 51 -0.68 0.37 1.66
CA VAL A 51 0.62 0.83 2.17
C VAL A 51 1.13 -0.09 3.26
N GLY A 52 2.41 -0.41 3.20
CA GLY A 52 3.07 -1.30 4.15
C GLY A 52 3.20 -0.68 5.54
N HIS A 53 3.19 -1.52 6.55
CA HIS A 53 3.48 -1.21 7.94
C HIS A 53 2.81 0.09 8.43
N HIS A 54 1.51 0.26 8.13
CA HIS A 54 0.68 1.40 8.54
C HIS A 54 1.24 2.79 8.16
N GLY A 55 2.09 2.85 7.14
CA GLY A 55 2.78 4.08 6.76
C GLY A 55 4.01 4.41 7.61
N SER A 56 4.68 3.39 8.15
CA SER A 56 5.97 3.53 8.83
C SER A 56 7.05 4.04 7.87
N ILE A 57 8.02 4.79 8.41
CA ILE A 57 9.21 5.26 7.67
C ILE A 57 10.03 4.11 7.04
N THR A 58 9.88 2.89 7.54
CA THR A 58 10.54 1.68 7.01
C THR A 58 9.93 1.16 5.73
N SER A 59 8.84 1.77 5.25
CA SER A 59 8.12 1.36 4.05
C SER A 59 7.86 2.53 3.10
N SER A 60 7.40 2.23 1.90
CA SER A 60 6.95 3.21 0.91
C SER A 60 8.01 4.25 0.55
N THR A 61 9.24 3.77 0.26
CA THR A 61 10.33 4.61 -0.21
C THR A 61 9.95 5.32 -1.52
N LYS A 62 10.53 6.50 -1.75
CA LYS A 62 10.28 7.27 -2.97
C LYS A 62 10.60 6.48 -4.24
N THR A 63 11.69 5.72 -4.24
CA THR A 63 12.09 4.83 -5.35
C THR A 63 11.02 3.79 -5.64
N PHE A 64 10.51 3.13 -4.61
CA PHE A 64 9.47 2.11 -4.74
C PHE A 64 8.16 2.71 -5.28
N ILE A 65 7.71 3.80 -4.70
CA ILE A 65 6.47 4.47 -5.13
C ILE A 65 6.57 4.99 -6.57
N ASN A 66 7.69 5.57 -6.96
CA ASN A 66 7.92 6.03 -8.33
C ASN A 66 7.91 4.87 -9.34
N TYR A 67 8.31 3.68 -8.92
CA TYR A 67 8.31 2.49 -9.77
C TYR A 67 6.90 1.91 -9.95
N ILE A 68 6.18 1.68 -8.85
CA ILE A 68 4.84 1.05 -8.90
C ILE A 68 3.74 2.02 -9.30
N LYS A 69 3.94 3.33 -9.13
CA LYS A 69 3.02 4.42 -9.52
C LYS A 69 1.57 4.18 -9.08
N PRO A 70 1.28 4.06 -7.79
CA PRO A 70 -0.08 3.75 -7.34
C PRO A 70 -1.02 4.91 -7.63
N LYS A 71 -2.20 4.61 -8.17
CA LYS A 71 -3.26 5.60 -8.35
C LYS A 71 -3.96 5.93 -7.03
N PHE A 72 -4.25 4.90 -6.24
CA PHE A 72 -4.82 5.03 -4.90
C PHE A 72 -3.89 4.36 -3.89
N SER A 73 -3.70 5.00 -2.75
CA SER A 73 -2.93 4.46 -1.63
C SER A 73 -3.78 4.43 -0.37
N ILE A 74 -3.92 3.25 0.22
CA ILE A 74 -4.72 3.02 1.41
C ILE A 74 -3.79 2.80 2.60
N ILE A 75 -3.94 3.61 3.64
CA ILE A 75 -3.21 3.48 4.89
C ILE A 75 -4.19 3.03 5.97
N SER A 76 -3.99 1.82 6.46
CA SER A 76 -4.73 1.28 7.60
C SER A 76 -4.03 1.70 8.87
N VAL A 77 -4.63 2.58 9.65
CA VAL A 77 -4.04 3.15 10.85
C VAL A 77 -5.12 3.55 11.85
N GLY A 78 -4.85 3.41 13.14
CA GLY A 78 -5.77 3.80 14.21
C GLY A 78 -5.65 5.28 14.58
N LYS A 79 -6.76 5.90 14.99
CA LYS A 79 -6.82 7.33 15.40
C LYS A 79 -5.83 7.71 16.50
N LYS A 80 -5.50 6.78 17.39
CA LYS A 80 -4.63 7.01 18.55
C LYS A 80 -3.44 6.06 18.55
N ASN A 81 -2.81 5.86 17.38
CA ASN A 81 -1.63 5.00 17.33
C ASN A 81 -0.44 5.64 18.06
N ARG A 82 0.32 4.82 18.78
CA ARG A 82 1.48 5.25 19.56
C ARG A 82 2.74 5.49 18.73
N PHE A 83 2.73 5.07 17.47
CA PHE A 83 3.91 5.06 16.61
C PHE A 83 4.06 6.31 15.76
N GLY A 84 3.09 7.23 15.79
CA GLY A 84 3.08 8.41 14.93
C GLY A 84 2.87 8.07 13.45
N HIS A 85 2.21 6.97 13.15
CA HIS A 85 1.87 6.57 11.79
C HIS A 85 0.58 7.25 11.29
N PRO A 86 0.48 7.54 10.01
CA PRO A 86 1.53 7.43 8.99
C PRO A 86 2.61 8.50 9.17
N ASN A 87 3.85 8.14 8.84
CA ASN A 87 4.99 9.06 8.86
C ASN A 87 4.83 10.13 7.78
N LYS A 88 5.21 11.36 8.10
CA LYS A 88 5.11 12.51 7.17
C LYS A 88 5.89 12.30 5.88
N GLU A 89 7.07 11.68 5.95
CA GLU A 89 7.88 11.37 4.77
C GLU A 89 7.17 10.38 3.85
N VAL A 90 6.51 9.36 4.42
CA VAL A 90 5.70 8.40 3.64
C VAL A 90 4.56 9.11 2.92
N LEU A 91 3.85 10.01 3.58
CA LEU A 91 2.80 10.82 2.94
C LEU A 91 3.35 11.67 1.80
N ASN A 92 4.53 12.26 1.97
CA ASN A 92 5.19 13.03 0.92
C ASN A 92 5.60 12.15 -0.27
N ASN A 93 6.07 10.93 -0.02
CA ASN A 93 6.42 9.97 -1.08
C ASN A 93 5.20 9.55 -1.92
N LEU A 94 4.01 9.59 -1.33
CA LEU A 94 2.74 9.25 -1.97
C LEU A 94 2.01 10.44 -2.62
N ASP A 95 2.68 11.57 -2.81
CA ASP A 95 2.08 12.84 -3.26
C ASP A 95 1.34 12.76 -4.61
N ASN A 96 1.77 11.86 -5.52
CA ASN A 96 1.10 11.60 -6.80
C ASN A 96 -0.03 10.57 -6.73
N SER A 97 -0.29 10.01 -5.56
CA SER A 97 -1.34 9.03 -5.33
C SER A 97 -2.49 9.65 -4.52
N LYS A 98 -3.72 9.22 -4.79
CA LYS A 98 -4.85 9.59 -3.94
C LYS A 98 -4.81 8.78 -2.65
N ILE A 99 -4.56 9.45 -1.53
CA ILE A 99 -4.40 8.80 -0.22
C ILE A 99 -5.74 8.73 0.50
N TYR A 100 -6.05 7.55 1.05
CA TYR A 100 -7.14 7.33 2.01
C TYR A 100 -6.57 6.71 3.28
N ARG A 101 -6.97 7.24 4.42
CA ARG A 101 -6.53 6.80 5.74
C ARG A 101 -7.72 6.34 6.55
N THR A 102 -7.64 5.15 7.16
CA THR A 102 -8.76 4.62 7.94
C THR A 102 -9.06 5.43 9.20
N ASP A 103 -8.08 6.16 9.75
CA ASP A 103 -8.28 7.05 10.90
C ASP A 103 -9.03 8.35 10.56
N GLU A 104 -8.99 8.78 9.30
CA GLU A 104 -9.66 9.99 8.79
C GLU A 104 -10.89 9.67 7.95
N ASP A 105 -10.75 8.73 7.03
CA ASP A 105 -11.78 8.40 6.01
C ASP A 105 -12.66 7.22 6.43
N GLY A 106 -12.34 6.51 7.51
CA GLY A 106 -13.03 5.30 7.93
C GLY A 106 -12.78 4.11 7.00
N SER A 107 -13.80 3.33 6.76
CA SER A 107 -13.69 2.17 5.87
C SER A 107 -13.60 2.59 4.42
N VAL A 108 -12.68 1.98 3.68
CA VAL A 108 -12.50 2.22 2.24
C VAL A 108 -12.84 0.95 1.47
N MET A 109 -13.76 1.06 0.53
CA MET A 109 -14.21 -0.04 -0.31
C MET A 109 -14.03 0.30 -1.78
N PHE A 110 -13.50 -0.63 -2.56
CA PHE A 110 -13.47 -0.57 -4.01
C PHE A 110 -14.41 -1.61 -4.60
N LYS A 111 -15.31 -1.18 -5.47
CA LYS A 111 -16.21 -2.06 -6.22
C LYS A 111 -15.85 -2.00 -7.70
N ILE A 112 -15.70 -3.16 -8.32
CA ILE A 112 -15.46 -3.29 -9.76
C ILE A 112 -16.69 -3.92 -10.39
N LYS A 113 -17.26 -3.23 -11.37
CA LYS A 113 -18.38 -3.74 -12.17
C LYS A 113 -18.24 -3.22 -13.60
N ASN A 114 -18.41 -4.10 -14.59
CA ASN A 114 -18.31 -3.75 -16.01
C ASN A 114 -16.99 -3.00 -16.35
N ASN A 115 -15.88 -3.49 -15.85
CA ASN A 115 -14.55 -2.90 -16.01
C ASN A 115 -14.42 -1.44 -15.53
N LYS A 116 -15.28 -1.04 -14.58
CA LYS A 116 -15.25 0.26 -13.90
C LYS A 116 -15.06 0.07 -12.42
N LEU A 117 -14.17 0.86 -11.84
CA LEU A 117 -13.91 0.86 -10.40
C LEU A 117 -14.58 2.05 -9.75
N LYS A 118 -15.32 1.78 -8.67
CA LYS A 118 -15.93 2.79 -7.82
C LYS A 118 -15.37 2.70 -6.39
N LYS A 119 -14.92 3.82 -5.86
CA LYS A 119 -14.49 3.94 -4.46
C LYS A 119 -15.68 4.40 -3.61
N VAL A 120 -15.83 3.79 -2.45
CA VAL A 120 -16.80 4.17 -1.42
C VAL A 120 -16.08 4.26 -0.07
N THR A 121 -16.25 5.36 0.63
CA THR A 121 -15.79 5.52 2.02
C THR A 121 -16.99 5.56 2.95
N CYS A 122 -16.81 5.04 4.15
CA CYS A 122 -17.78 5.12 5.23
C CYS A 122 -17.08 5.77 6.43
N SER A 123 -17.65 6.85 6.96
CA SER A 123 -17.07 7.59 8.09
C SER A 123 -16.71 6.67 9.27
N PRO A 124 -15.62 7.00 9.97
CA PRO A 124 -15.21 6.25 11.15
C PRO A 124 -16.20 6.38 12.29
#